data_2c785b7512ad4347979a35f707a253df
#
_entry.id   2c785b7512ad4347979a35f707a253df
#
_cell.length_a   1.000
_cell.length_b   1.000
_cell.length_c   1.000
_cell.angle_alpha   90.00
_cell.angle_beta   90.00
_cell.angle_gamma   90.00
#
_symmetry.space_group_name_H-M   'P 1'
#
loop_
_entity.id
_entity.type
_entity.pdbx_description
1 polymer ?
#
loop_
_entity_poly.entity_id
_entity_poly.type
_entity_poly.pdbx_seq_one_letter_code
_entity_poly.pdbx_strand_id
1 'polypeptide(L)'
;MAILPRYVLVEVIKVFAVSVTALTLMVVLGFVGREATAQGLPLLPTLRLIPYFLPETLRVTVPMTLLLACTTVFSRISGANEIVAIKAMGISPMVLLWPVLIFAFAISLTTVWLNDLADSWGRGNIQRVVIEAVDEIAYSMLQSQHRYSTATFSINVKDIDGRKLKRVTLSAMGHGNAPKMTITAEEAVLQLDRAGESLKVFATNGVVNRGGQSVSFPDTQSFEIPLTDASRAHSSGFATNLPLRNLPDAIAAMQLQIEQQEQMMGALAAYEMACGDFDELTSDQWNAHEAYKLELLSRYYRLLSVPQRRWAGGFACLCFVLVGAPMAICLRNRDFLTSFFLCFLPILIVYYPLMIFGADQVKNGNLPTIFVWAGNLMLMVWGAWLLRRVIRY
;
A
#
# COMPACT_ATOMS: atom_id res chain seq x y z
N MET A 1 32.70 -4.78 31.76
CA MET A 1 32.45 -4.81 30.28
C MET A 1 31.03 -4.51 29.85
N ALA A 2 30.00 -4.56 30.70
CA ALA A 2 28.61 -4.30 30.35
C ALA A 2 28.23 -2.81 30.12
N ILE A 3 29.07 -1.85 30.52
CA ILE A 3 28.72 -0.42 30.48
C ILE A 3 28.75 0.13 29.06
N LEU A 4 29.79 -0.18 28.28
CA LEU A 4 29.97 0.35 26.92
C LEU A 4 28.90 -0.09 25.91
N PRO A 5 28.57 -1.38 25.79
CA PRO A 5 27.48 -1.81 24.88
C PRO A 5 26.12 -1.27 25.30
N ARG A 6 25.87 -1.12 26.60
CA ARG A 6 24.64 -0.51 27.11
C ARG A 6 24.55 0.99 26.78
N TYR A 7 25.69 1.71 26.88
CA TYR A 7 25.77 3.12 26.49
C TYR A 7 25.42 3.32 25.02
N VAL A 8 26.06 2.53 24.14
CA VAL A 8 25.77 2.59 22.67
C VAL A 8 24.33 2.28 22.35
N LEU A 9 23.77 1.23 22.97
CA LEU A 9 22.37 0.86 22.76
C LEU A 9 21.41 1.97 23.18
N VAL A 10 21.60 2.55 24.38
CA VAL A 10 20.75 3.63 24.89
C VAL A 10 20.84 4.85 23.96
N GLU A 11 22.01 5.17 23.45
CA GLU A 11 22.20 6.29 22.54
C GLU A 11 21.50 6.04 21.19
N VAL A 12 21.60 4.82 20.63
CA VAL A 12 20.85 4.44 19.42
C VAL A 12 19.35 4.54 19.65
N ILE A 13 18.84 4.07 20.80
CA ILE A 13 17.41 4.15 21.13
C ILE A 13 16.95 5.61 21.23
N LYS A 14 17.73 6.50 21.87
CA LYS A 14 17.39 7.93 21.98
C LYS A 14 17.30 8.58 20.60
N VAL A 15 18.33 8.42 19.77
CA VAL A 15 18.38 8.99 18.42
C VAL A 15 17.25 8.41 17.58
N PHE A 16 16.99 7.10 17.67
CA PHE A 16 15.91 6.43 16.97
C PHE A 16 14.55 7.01 17.39
N ALA A 17 14.26 7.13 18.70
CA ALA A 17 12.99 7.64 19.20
C ALA A 17 12.71 9.08 18.73
N VAL A 18 13.71 9.96 18.79
CA VAL A 18 13.59 11.34 18.31
C VAL A 18 13.38 11.37 16.79
N SER A 19 14.19 10.62 16.04
CA SER A 19 14.13 10.61 14.58
C SER A 19 12.84 10.01 14.05
N VAL A 20 12.33 8.90 14.64
CA VAL A 20 11.07 8.29 14.19
C VAL A 20 9.89 9.21 14.46
N THR A 21 9.88 9.90 15.63
CA THR A 21 8.82 10.85 15.94
C THR A 21 8.82 12.03 14.98
N ALA A 22 9.99 12.65 14.76
CA ALA A 22 10.13 13.80 13.87
C ALA A 22 9.78 13.45 12.42
N LEU A 23 10.31 12.34 11.89
CA LEU A 23 10.05 11.93 10.51
C LEU A 23 8.60 11.49 10.31
N THR A 24 8.03 10.75 11.26
CA THR A 24 6.62 10.33 11.20
C THR A 24 5.70 11.54 11.20
N LEU A 25 5.94 12.52 12.08
CA LEU A 25 5.15 13.76 12.11
C LEU A 25 5.24 14.51 10.78
N MET A 26 6.44 14.66 10.23
CA MET A 26 6.67 15.32 8.94
C MET A 26 5.91 14.63 7.80
N VAL A 27 5.99 13.29 7.72
CA VAL A 27 5.34 12.51 6.67
C VAL A 27 3.82 12.55 6.82
N VAL A 28 3.29 12.39 8.04
CA VAL A 28 1.85 12.48 8.31
C VAL A 28 1.31 13.85 7.92
N LEU A 29 1.99 14.95 8.32
CA LEU A 29 1.58 16.30 7.91
C LEU A 29 1.62 16.48 6.39
N GLY A 30 2.62 15.93 5.72
CA GLY A 30 2.72 15.96 4.26
C GLY A 30 1.57 15.21 3.57
N PHE A 31 1.22 14.01 4.05
CA PHE A 31 0.09 13.24 3.53
C PHE A 31 -1.24 13.94 3.77
N VAL A 32 -1.48 14.41 5.00
CA VAL A 32 -2.70 15.12 5.37
C VAL A 32 -2.85 16.40 4.55
N GLY A 33 -1.77 17.17 4.39
CA GLY A 33 -1.78 18.39 3.58
C GLY A 33 -2.06 18.11 2.09
N ARG A 34 -1.45 17.06 1.54
CA ARG A 34 -1.70 16.65 0.15
C ARG A 34 -3.14 16.20 -0.06
N GLU A 35 -3.68 15.38 0.85
CA GLU A 35 -5.03 14.85 0.74
C GLU A 35 -6.07 15.96 0.89
N ALA A 36 -5.86 16.88 1.84
CA ALA A 36 -6.72 18.05 2.02
C ALA A 36 -6.77 18.95 0.78
N THR A 37 -5.62 19.16 0.11
CA THR A 37 -5.56 20.01 -1.10
C THR A 37 -6.06 19.28 -2.34
N ALA A 38 -5.80 17.97 -2.48
CA ALA A 38 -6.18 17.19 -3.65
C ALA A 38 -7.69 16.88 -3.71
N GLN A 39 -8.31 16.65 -2.54
CA GLN A 39 -9.72 16.26 -2.46
C GLN A 39 -10.64 17.37 -1.93
N GLY A 40 -10.08 18.54 -1.57
CA GLY A 40 -10.88 19.64 -1.00
C GLY A 40 -11.57 19.28 0.31
N LEU A 41 -10.99 18.33 1.08
CA LEU A 41 -11.57 17.84 2.32
C LEU A 41 -11.62 18.93 3.39
N PRO A 42 -12.75 19.09 4.10
CA PRO A 42 -12.81 19.91 5.31
C PRO A 42 -11.80 19.41 6.35
N LEU A 43 -11.36 20.31 7.24
CA LEU A 43 -10.34 19.99 8.25
C LEU A 43 -10.74 18.84 9.20
N LEU A 44 -12.02 18.70 9.51
CA LEU A 44 -12.50 17.70 10.47
C LEU A 44 -12.42 16.25 9.96
N PRO A 45 -12.89 15.90 8.73
CA PRO A 45 -12.64 14.59 8.13
C PRO A 45 -11.16 14.28 7.94
N THR A 46 -10.36 15.29 7.58
CA THR A 46 -8.92 15.13 7.37
C THR A 46 -8.20 14.74 8.68
N LEU A 47 -8.55 15.31 9.82
CA LEU A 47 -8.02 14.93 11.12
C LEU A 47 -8.39 13.50 11.53
N ARG A 48 -9.56 13.02 11.13
CA ARG A 48 -9.99 11.63 11.37
C ARG A 48 -9.17 10.60 10.58
N LEU A 49 -8.52 10.99 9.49
CA LEU A 49 -7.66 10.11 8.70
C LEU A 49 -6.28 9.88 9.34
N ILE A 50 -5.80 10.80 10.19
CA ILE A 50 -4.46 10.73 10.79
C ILE A 50 -4.17 9.36 11.46
N PRO A 51 -5.02 8.82 12.35
CA PRO A 51 -4.73 7.55 13.01
C PRO A 51 -4.64 6.37 12.04
N TYR A 52 -5.34 6.42 10.92
CA TYR A 52 -5.34 5.36 9.92
C TYR A 52 -4.11 5.42 9.00
N PHE A 53 -3.56 6.62 8.77
CA PHE A 53 -2.31 6.80 8.04
C PHE A 53 -1.06 6.49 8.89
N LEU A 54 -1.19 6.52 10.22
CA LEU A 54 -0.05 6.35 11.12
C LEU A 54 0.67 5.00 10.93
N PRO A 55 -0.01 3.83 10.85
CA PRO A 55 0.66 2.56 10.62
C PRO A 55 1.38 2.49 9.25
N GLU A 56 0.78 3.03 8.19
CA GLU A 56 1.39 3.08 6.85
C GLU A 56 2.64 3.95 6.84
N THR A 57 2.61 5.08 7.56
CA THR A 57 3.75 5.98 7.71
C THR A 57 4.87 5.31 8.50
N LEU A 58 4.56 4.70 9.65
CA LEU A 58 5.53 4.01 10.50
C LEU A 58 6.22 2.86 9.78
N ARG A 59 5.52 2.13 8.94
CA ARG A 59 6.07 1.05 8.10
C ARG A 59 7.26 1.50 7.25
N VAL A 60 7.26 2.75 6.76
CA VAL A 60 8.33 3.30 5.92
C VAL A 60 9.36 4.04 6.78
N THR A 61 8.92 4.78 7.79
CA THR A 61 9.81 5.62 8.59
C THR A 61 10.68 4.81 9.56
N VAL A 62 10.18 3.70 10.13
CA VAL A 62 10.92 2.90 11.10
C VAL A 62 12.23 2.33 10.54
N PRO A 63 12.27 1.66 9.37
CA PRO A 63 13.53 1.16 8.81
C PRO A 63 14.54 2.27 8.51
N MET A 64 14.06 3.40 7.97
CA MET A 64 14.91 4.53 7.61
C MET A 64 15.49 5.24 8.84
N THR A 65 14.67 5.46 9.86
CA THR A 65 15.13 6.12 11.10
C THR A 65 16.03 5.22 11.92
N LEU A 66 15.85 3.91 11.88
CA LEU A 66 16.76 2.98 12.52
C LEU A 66 18.13 2.98 11.84
N LEU A 67 18.19 3.02 10.51
CA LEU A 67 19.41 3.20 9.75
C LEU A 67 20.08 4.54 10.13
N LEU A 68 19.31 5.63 10.15
CA LEU A 68 19.80 6.96 10.53
C LEU A 68 20.38 6.96 11.93
N ALA A 69 19.69 6.38 12.90
CA ALA A 69 20.16 6.31 14.30
C ALA A 69 21.47 5.52 14.41
N CYS A 70 21.54 4.36 13.78
CA CYS A 70 22.77 3.54 13.79
C CYS A 70 23.93 4.27 13.11
N THR A 71 23.71 4.81 11.91
CA THR A 71 24.80 5.52 11.19
C THR A 71 25.26 6.76 11.95
N THR A 72 24.37 7.52 12.57
CA THR A 72 24.72 8.70 13.36
C THR A 72 25.57 8.34 14.59
N VAL A 73 25.12 7.34 15.36
CA VAL A 73 25.83 6.95 16.58
C VAL A 73 27.18 6.31 16.27
N PHE A 74 27.24 5.35 15.33
CA PHE A 74 28.46 4.68 14.96
C PHE A 74 29.45 5.59 14.23
N SER A 75 29.00 6.53 13.40
CA SER A 75 29.86 7.54 12.78
C SER A 75 30.48 8.46 13.82
N ARG A 76 29.70 8.90 14.83
CA ARG A 76 30.24 9.71 15.93
C ARG A 76 31.29 8.98 16.75
N ILE A 77 30.99 7.74 17.18
CA ILE A 77 31.93 6.91 17.96
C ILE A 77 33.20 6.58 17.15
N SER A 78 33.04 6.33 15.86
CA SER A 78 34.15 6.06 14.96
C SER A 78 35.03 7.30 14.71
N GLY A 79 34.39 8.47 14.50
CA GLY A 79 35.08 9.76 14.33
C GLY A 79 35.85 10.19 15.56
N ALA A 80 35.35 9.90 16.76
CA ALA A 80 36.07 10.13 18.04
C ALA A 80 37.19 9.12 18.31
N ASN A 81 37.51 8.20 17.39
CA ASN A 81 38.49 7.13 17.53
C ASN A 81 38.25 6.13 18.68
N GLU A 82 37.04 6.13 19.26
CA GLU A 82 36.68 5.23 20.36
C GLU A 82 36.78 3.75 19.95
N ILE A 83 36.36 3.43 18.72
CA ILE A 83 36.44 2.06 18.19
C ILE A 83 37.88 1.59 18.04
N VAL A 84 38.80 2.49 17.68
CA VAL A 84 40.26 2.19 17.60
C VAL A 84 40.82 1.94 18.97
N ALA A 85 40.46 2.76 19.94
CA ALA A 85 40.86 2.57 21.34
C ALA A 85 40.39 1.23 21.90
N ILE A 86 39.13 0.85 21.60
CA ILE A 86 38.57 -0.44 22.01
C ILE A 86 39.31 -1.62 21.39
N LYS A 87 39.66 -1.52 20.09
CA LYS A 87 40.47 -2.53 19.40
C LYS A 87 41.88 -2.62 19.98
N ALA A 88 42.52 -1.48 20.31
CA ALA A 88 43.82 -1.44 20.92
C ALA A 88 43.85 -2.12 22.30
N MET A 89 42.72 -2.15 23.01
CA MET A 89 42.55 -2.91 24.25
C MET A 89 42.27 -4.43 24.02
N GLY A 90 42.30 -4.91 22.79
CA GLY A 90 42.03 -6.30 22.43
C GLY A 90 40.51 -6.68 22.45
N ILE A 91 39.62 -5.69 22.56
CA ILE A 91 38.18 -5.93 22.59
C ILE A 91 37.64 -5.90 21.17
N SER A 92 36.88 -6.94 20.78
CA SER A 92 36.26 -7.00 19.48
C SER A 92 35.11 -5.96 19.34
N PRO A 93 35.02 -5.20 18.21
CA PRO A 93 33.92 -4.28 17.93
C PRO A 93 32.57 -4.94 17.93
N MET A 94 32.51 -6.26 17.78
CA MET A 94 31.29 -7.05 17.81
C MET A 94 30.51 -6.90 19.13
N VAL A 95 31.23 -6.64 20.24
CA VAL A 95 30.62 -6.40 21.56
C VAL A 95 29.68 -5.18 21.53
N LEU A 96 30.00 -4.16 20.70
CA LEU A 96 29.20 -2.96 20.54
C LEU A 96 28.04 -3.20 19.57
N LEU A 97 28.27 -3.97 18.52
CA LEU A 97 27.28 -4.22 17.45
C LEU A 97 26.17 -5.17 17.88
N TRP A 98 26.53 -6.20 18.69
CA TRP A 98 25.59 -7.25 19.08
C TRP A 98 24.31 -6.75 19.75
N PRO A 99 24.33 -5.87 20.76
CA PRO A 99 23.11 -5.37 21.39
C PRO A 99 22.25 -4.54 20.43
N VAL A 100 22.87 -3.81 19.49
CA VAL A 100 22.17 -3.04 18.48
C VAL A 100 21.50 -3.96 17.45
N LEU A 101 22.15 -5.08 17.08
CA LEU A 101 21.53 -6.09 16.20
C LEU A 101 20.34 -6.80 16.85
N ILE A 102 20.43 -7.12 18.17
CA ILE A 102 19.29 -7.67 18.92
C ILE A 102 18.13 -6.66 18.95
N PHE A 103 18.42 -5.39 19.20
CA PHE A 103 17.43 -4.33 19.16
C PHE A 103 16.80 -4.20 17.77
N ALA A 104 17.62 -4.21 16.71
CA ALA A 104 17.14 -4.17 15.32
C ALA A 104 16.26 -5.38 14.98
N PHE A 105 16.59 -6.55 15.50
CA PHE A 105 15.75 -7.75 15.35
C PHE A 105 14.39 -7.59 16.06
N ALA A 106 14.37 -7.07 17.28
CA ALA A 106 13.12 -6.78 18.00
C ALA A 106 12.26 -5.75 17.25
N ILE A 107 12.87 -4.66 16.74
CA ILE A 107 12.20 -3.67 15.89
C ILE A 107 11.69 -4.30 14.58
N SER A 108 12.44 -5.24 13.98
CA SER A 108 12.00 -5.97 12.78
C SER A 108 10.70 -6.72 13.01
N LEU A 109 10.58 -7.43 14.13
CA LEU A 109 9.34 -8.14 14.50
C LEU A 109 8.18 -7.16 14.72
N THR A 110 8.44 -6.04 15.38
CA THR A 110 7.44 -4.98 15.55
C THR A 110 7.02 -4.41 14.20
N THR A 111 7.94 -4.25 13.26
CA THR A 111 7.65 -3.75 11.91
C THR A 111 6.86 -4.74 11.07
N VAL A 112 7.06 -6.07 11.25
CA VAL A 112 6.17 -7.08 10.64
C VAL A 112 4.74 -6.89 11.12
N TRP A 113 4.54 -6.72 12.43
CA TRP A 113 3.22 -6.45 12.98
C TRP A 113 2.62 -5.12 12.48
N LEU A 114 3.44 -4.06 12.38
CA LEU A 114 3.02 -2.78 11.79
C LEU A 114 2.62 -2.92 10.32
N ASN A 115 3.33 -3.73 9.54
CA ASN A 115 2.97 -4.01 8.15
C ASN A 115 1.60 -4.69 8.04
N ASP A 116 1.33 -5.64 8.93
CA ASP A 116 0.02 -6.31 9.00
C ASP A 116 -1.09 -5.32 9.39
N LEU A 117 -0.85 -4.50 10.40
CA LEU A 117 -1.78 -3.47 10.86
C LEU A 117 -2.07 -2.41 9.78
N ALA A 118 -1.04 -1.96 9.07
CA ALA A 118 -1.16 -0.97 7.99
C ALA A 118 -2.04 -1.49 6.84
N ASP A 119 -1.80 -2.73 6.41
CA ASP A 119 -2.54 -3.33 5.31
C ASP A 119 -3.97 -3.74 5.73
N SER A 120 -4.17 -4.32 6.93
CA SER A 120 -5.47 -4.85 7.35
C SER A 120 -6.40 -3.78 7.92
N TRP A 121 -5.89 -2.89 8.78
CA TRP A 121 -6.70 -1.89 9.48
C TRP A 121 -6.61 -0.51 8.84
N GLY A 122 -5.40 -0.08 8.43
CA GLY A 122 -5.18 1.26 7.86
C GLY A 122 -5.96 1.47 6.58
N ARG A 123 -5.71 0.67 5.55
CA ARG A 123 -6.31 0.84 4.22
C ARG A 123 -7.82 0.62 4.19
N GLY A 124 -8.31 -0.39 4.90
CA GLY A 124 -9.74 -0.67 4.95
C GLY A 124 -10.54 0.48 5.58
N ASN A 125 -10.03 1.05 6.67
CA ASN A 125 -10.71 2.16 7.34
C ASN A 125 -10.53 3.50 6.62
N ILE A 126 -9.40 3.74 5.93
CA ILE A 126 -9.24 4.92 5.07
C ILE A 126 -10.33 4.94 4.01
N GLN A 127 -10.54 3.83 3.30
CA GLN A 127 -11.61 3.73 2.28
C GLN A 127 -12.98 4.00 2.90
N ARG A 128 -13.25 3.43 4.08
CA ARG A 128 -14.52 3.65 4.79
C ARG A 128 -14.74 5.12 5.16
N VAL A 129 -13.74 5.78 5.73
CA VAL A 129 -13.83 7.20 6.10
C VAL A 129 -14.00 8.08 4.86
N VAL A 130 -13.30 7.75 3.75
CA VAL A 130 -13.46 8.46 2.47
C VAL A 130 -14.88 8.26 1.92
N ILE A 131 -15.42 7.04 1.95
CA ILE A 131 -16.81 6.76 1.51
C ILE A 131 -17.81 7.51 2.42
N GLU A 132 -17.61 7.51 3.73
CA GLU A 132 -18.48 8.23 4.67
C GLU A 132 -18.46 9.76 4.48
N ALA A 133 -17.39 10.29 3.94
CA ALA A 133 -17.23 11.72 3.67
C ALA A 133 -17.57 12.09 2.20
N VAL A 134 -17.93 11.13 1.35
CA VAL A 134 -18.16 11.38 -0.10
C VAL A 134 -19.21 12.46 -0.35
N ASP A 135 -20.29 12.50 0.41
CA ASP A 135 -21.29 13.54 0.26
C ASP A 135 -20.75 14.93 0.64
N GLU A 136 -20.02 15.07 1.75
CA GLU A 136 -19.38 16.33 2.15
C GLU A 136 -18.31 16.77 1.14
N ILE A 137 -17.52 15.82 0.64
CA ILE A 137 -16.49 16.08 -0.39
C ILE A 137 -17.15 16.53 -1.68
N ALA A 138 -18.17 15.80 -2.14
CA ALA A 138 -18.89 16.14 -3.37
C ALA A 138 -19.50 17.54 -3.29
N TYR A 139 -20.18 17.87 -2.19
CA TYR A 139 -20.73 19.21 -1.99
C TYR A 139 -19.65 20.30 -1.90
N SER A 140 -18.54 20.07 -1.21
CA SER A 140 -17.42 21.02 -1.11
C SER A 140 -16.77 21.27 -2.48
N MET A 141 -16.50 20.22 -3.26
CA MET A 141 -15.96 20.34 -4.60
C MET A 141 -16.93 21.00 -5.58
N LEU A 142 -18.20 20.63 -5.52
CA LEU A 142 -19.24 21.24 -6.34
C LEU A 142 -19.39 22.73 -6.01
N GLN A 143 -19.27 23.11 -4.75
CA GLN A 143 -19.35 24.53 -4.31
C GLN A 143 -18.13 25.34 -4.78
N SER A 144 -16.93 24.75 -4.81
CA SER A 144 -15.71 25.45 -5.21
C SER A 144 -15.44 25.43 -6.71
N GLN A 145 -15.72 24.31 -7.37
CA GLN A 145 -15.35 24.06 -8.78
C GLN A 145 -16.54 23.85 -9.71
N HIS A 146 -17.79 23.79 -9.19
CA HIS A 146 -19.02 23.50 -9.94
C HIS A 146 -18.96 22.14 -10.67
N ARG A 147 -17.96 21.34 -10.38
CA ARG A 147 -17.71 20.03 -10.99
C ARG A 147 -17.11 19.05 -9.98
N TYR A 148 -17.67 17.84 -9.96
CA TYR A 148 -17.07 16.69 -9.27
C TYR A 148 -16.92 15.53 -10.25
N SER A 149 -15.73 15.00 -10.41
CA SER A 149 -15.44 13.94 -11.38
C SER A 149 -14.63 12.83 -10.73
N THR A 150 -15.13 11.61 -10.86
CA THR A 150 -14.44 10.36 -10.49
C THR A 150 -14.21 9.51 -11.73
N ALA A 151 -13.52 8.37 -11.60
CA ALA A 151 -13.30 7.46 -12.72
C ALA A 151 -14.60 6.85 -13.28
N THR A 152 -15.65 6.76 -12.46
CA THR A 152 -16.92 6.11 -12.79
C THR A 152 -18.04 7.08 -13.15
N PHE A 153 -18.03 8.29 -12.59
CA PHE A 153 -19.05 9.29 -12.87
C PHE A 153 -18.52 10.72 -12.77
N SER A 154 -19.21 11.64 -13.40
CA SER A 154 -18.96 13.07 -13.26
C SER A 154 -20.26 13.83 -13.02
N ILE A 155 -20.25 14.77 -12.08
CA ILE A 155 -21.35 15.67 -11.75
C ILE A 155 -20.91 17.08 -12.10
N ASN A 156 -21.68 17.77 -12.94
CA ASN A 156 -21.51 19.18 -13.21
C ASN A 156 -22.75 19.92 -12.72
N VAL A 157 -22.59 21.05 -12.06
CA VAL A 157 -23.67 21.81 -11.46
C VAL A 157 -23.51 23.28 -11.86
N LYS A 158 -24.60 23.96 -12.16
CA LYS A 158 -24.54 25.37 -12.50
C LYS A 158 -24.65 26.27 -11.28
N ASP A 159 -25.43 25.86 -10.27
CA ASP A 159 -25.64 26.62 -9.05
C ASP A 159 -25.97 25.69 -7.88
N ILE A 160 -25.65 26.12 -6.65
CA ILE A 160 -25.84 25.32 -5.43
C ILE A 160 -26.52 26.17 -4.37
N ASP A 161 -27.65 25.68 -3.87
CA ASP A 161 -28.43 26.30 -2.82
C ASP A 161 -28.50 25.38 -1.57
N GLY A 162 -27.53 25.52 -0.69
CA GLY A 162 -27.36 24.63 0.46
C GLY A 162 -27.02 23.20 0.06
N ARG A 163 -27.95 22.26 0.24
CA ARG A 163 -27.84 20.86 -0.18
C ARG A 163 -28.58 20.55 -1.51
N LYS A 164 -29.21 21.53 -2.12
CA LYS A 164 -29.87 21.38 -3.40
C LYS A 164 -28.93 21.84 -4.52
N LEU A 165 -28.71 20.97 -5.46
CA LEU A 165 -27.95 21.21 -6.66
C LEU A 165 -28.93 21.65 -7.78
N LYS A 166 -28.68 22.80 -8.41
CA LYS A 166 -29.51 23.34 -9.50
C LYS A 166 -28.87 23.12 -10.86
N ARG A 167 -29.65 22.67 -11.83
CA ARG A 167 -29.22 22.32 -13.18
C ARG A 167 -28.04 21.36 -13.19
N VAL A 168 -28.28 20.16 -12.72
CA VAL A 168 -27.28 19.10 -12.57
C VAL A 168 -27.19 18.30 -13.86
N THR A 169 -25.97 18.06 -14.31
CA THR A 169 -25.67 17.08 -15.34
C THR A 169 -24.78 16.00 -14.74
N LEU A 170 -25.32 14.80 -14.61
CA LEU A 170 -24.64 13.63 -14.12
C LEU A 170 -24.34 12.71 -15.30
N SER A 171 -23.07 12.38 -15.51
CA SER A 171 -22.65 11.44 -16.54
C SER A 171 -22.00 10.22 -15.89
N ALA A 172 -22.60 9.06 -16.04
CA ALA A 172 -22.03 7.78 -15.62
C ALA A 172 -21.31 7.12 -16.79
N MET A 173 -20.08 6.66 -16.55
CA MET A 173 -19.32 5.85 -17.53
C MET A 173 -19.64 4.39 -17.25
N GLY A 174 -20.16 3.67 -18.27
CA GLY A 174 -20.38 2.24 -18.18
C GLY A 174 -19.04 1.46 -18.23
N HIS A 175 -19.01 0.26 -17.65
CA HIS A 175 -17.92 -0.68 -17.80
C HIS A 175 -17.87 -1.19 -19.26
N GLY A 176 -16.71 -1.07 -19.90
CA GLY A 176 -16.50 -1.51 -21.29
C GLY A 176 -17.20 -0.61 -22.32
N ASN A 177 -17.75 -1.23 -23.37
CA ASN A 177 -18.46 -0.56 -24.48
C ASN A 177 -19.92 -0.16 -24.14
N ALA A 178 -20.32 -0.15 -22.86
CA ALA A 178 -21.66 0.24 -22.45
C ALA A 178 -21.92 1.73 -22.75
N PRO A 179 -23.11 2.10 -23.28
CA PRO A 179 -23.42 3.48 -23.63
C PRO A 179 -23.38 4.37 -22.39
N LYS A 180 -22.74 5.53 -22.52
CA LYS A 180 -22.72 6.57 -21.48
C LYS A 180 -24.16 6.95 -21.13
N MET A 181 -24.49 6.89 -19.85
CA MET A 181 -25.74 7.38 -19.33
C MET A 181 -25.55 8.82 -18.85
N THR A 182 -26.33 9.74 -19.36
CA THR A 182 -26.32 11.14 -18.92
C THR A 182 -27.68 11.50 -18.38
N ILE A 183 -27.73 12.02 -17.17
CA ILE A 183 -28.94 12.49 -16.49
C ILE A 183 -28.80 13.99 -16.36
N THR A 184 -29.75 14.74 -16.89
CA THR A 184 -29.84 16.19 -16.72
C THR A 184 -31.11 16.49 -15.93
N ALA A 185 -31.00 17.18 -14.80
CA ALA A 185 -32.15 17.51 -13.95
C ALA A 185 -32.10 18.97 -13.51
N GLU A 186 -33.26 19.55 -13.23
CA GLU A 186 -33.39 20.92 -12.73
C GLU A 186 -32.90 21.02 -11.28
N GLU A 187 -33.30 20.07 -10.44
CA GLU A 187 -32.85 19.96 -9.06
C GLU A 187 -32.36 18.54 -8.78
N ALA A 188 -31.29 18.42 -7.97
CA ALA A 188 -30.86 17.14 -7.43
C ALA A 188 -30.35 17.28 -5.99
N VAL A 189 -30.50 16.19 -5.22
CA VAL A 189 -29.96 16.05 -3.87
C VAL A 189 -29.14 14.77 -3.82
N LEU A 190 -27.91 14.89 -3.33
CA LEU A 190 -27.03 13.73 -3.10
C LEU A 190 -27.25 13.21 -1.68
N GLN A 191 -27.44 11.91 -1.54
CA GLN A 191 -27.53 11.24 -0.26
C GLN A 191 -26.73 9.95 -0.27
N LEU A 192 -25.83 9.79 0.68
CA LEU A 192 -25.06 8.56 0.85
C LEU A 192 -25.95 7.49 1.51
N ASP A 193 -26.12 6.36 0.84
CA ASP A 193 -26.66 5.17 1.46
C ASP A 193 -25.53 4.36 2.11
N ARG A 194 -25.43 4.50 3.45
CA ARG A 194 -24.39 3.84 4.24
C ARG A 194 -24.52 2.32 4.28
N ALA A 195 -25.72 1.79 4.10
CA ALA A 195 -25.97 0.35 4.13
C ALA A 195 -25.62 -0.33 2.79
N GLY A 196 -25.80 0.38 1.67
CA GLY A 196 -25.54 -0.14 0.32
C GLY A 196 -24.21 0.32 -0.28
N GLU A 197 -23.42 1.14 0.41
CA GLU A 197 -22.19 1.76 -0.14
C GLU A 197 -22.45 2.39 -1.52
N SER A 198 -23.64 3.01 -1.69
CA SER A 198 -24.07 3.64 -2.93
C SER A 198 -24.40 5.12 -2.70
N LEU A 199 -24.12 5.95 -3.72
CA LEU A 199 -24.54 7.33 -3.75
C LEU A 199 -25.93 7.39 -4.42
N LYS A 200 -26.96 7.70 -3.64
CA LYS A 200 -28.30 7.97 -4.15
C LYS A 200 -28.42 9.41 -4.60
N VAL A 201 -28.75 9.59 -5.86
CA VAL A 201 -29.01 10.90 -6.45
C VAL A 201 -30.53 11.02 -6.66
N PHE A 202 -31.16 11.87 -5.87
CA PHE A 202 -32.58 12.21 -6.06
C PHE A 202 -32.66 13.37 -7.05
N ALA A 203 -33.08 13.09 -8.27
CA ALA A 203 -33.20 14.08 -9.35
C ALA A 203 -34.67 14.39 -9.62
N THR A 204 -35.02 15.67 -9.71
CA THR A 204 -36.37 16.15 -9.97
C THR A 204 -36.41 16.91 -11.29
N ASN A 205 -37.46 16.73 -12.06
CA ASN A 205 -37.64 17.36 -13.38
C ASN A 205 -36.42 17.17 -14.29
N GLY A 206 -36.26 15.98 -14.86
CA GLY A 206 -35.06 15.70 -15.63
C GLY A 206 -35.27 14.85 -16.87
N VAL A 207 -34.16 14.67 -17.59
CA VAL A 207 -34.07 13.84 -18.80
C VAL A 207 -32.91 12.87 -18.64
N VAL A 208 -33.18 11.60 -18.83
CA VAL A 208 -32.17 10.55 -18.92
C VAL A 208 -31.87 10.27 -20.37
N ASN A 209 -30.62 10.40 -20.76
CA ASN A 209 -30.18 10.02 -22.11
C ASN A 209 -29.27 8.79 -22.00
N ARG A 210 -29.66 7.70 -22.65
CA ARG A 210 -28.91 6.45 -22.73
C ARG A 210 -28.86 5.97 -24.18
N GLY A 211 -27.67 5.96 -24.79
CA GLY A 211 -27.48 5.43 -26.15
C GLY A 211 -28.30 6.13 -27.22
N GLY A 212 -28.60 7.43 -27.09
CA GLY A 212 -29.38 8.19 -28.06
C GLY A 212 -30.90 8.21 -27.80
N GLN A 213 -31.37 7.45 -26.82
CA GLN A 213 -32.78 7.51 -26.36
C GLN A 213 -32.89 8.44 -25.16
N SER A 214 -33.79 9.41 -25.21
CA SER A 214 -34.05 10.35 -24.12
C SER A 214 -35.44 10.06 -23.52
N VAL A 215 -35.45 9.87 -22.19
CA VAL A 215 -36.67 9.68 -21.40
C VAL A 215 -36.74 10.82 -20.39
N SER A 216 -37.83 11.60 -20.44
CA SER A 216 -38.12 12.65 -19.47
C SER A 216 -38.88 12.12 -18.28
N PHE A 217 -38.58 12.59 -17.09
CA PHE A 217 -39.29 12.31 -15.85
C PHE A 217 -39.70 13.61 -15.16
N PRO A 218 -40.98 13.86 -14.91
CA PRO A 218 -41.43 15.08 -14.25
C PRO A 218 -41.34 15.03 -12.72
N ASP A 219 -41.26 13.82 -12.14
CA ASP A 219 -41.21 13.59 -10.70
C ASP A 219 -39.77 13.31 -10.21
N THR A 220 -39.61 13.24 -8.89
CA THR A 220 -38.33 12.89 -8.28
C THR A 220 -38.01 11.41 -8.49
N GLN A 221 -36.95 11.11 -9.21
CA GLN A 221 -36.43 9.76 -9.36
C GLN A 221 -35.12 9.60 -8.62
N SER A 222 -34.92 8.42 -8.00
CA SER A 222 -33.67 8.05 -7.33
C SER A 222 -32.81 7.23 -8.27
N PHE A 223 -31.59 7.68 -8.46
CA PHE A 223 -30.55 6.95 -9.21
C PHE A 223 -29.49 6.47 -8.24
N GLU A 224 -29.23 5.18 -8.21
CA GLU A 224 -28.17 4.61 -7.37
C GLU A 224 -26.88 4.48 -8.19
N ILE A 225 -25.83 5.12 -7.72
CA ILE A 225 -24.50 4.99 -8.27
C ILE A 225 -23.68 4.16 -7.28
N PRO A 226 -23.33 2.90 -7.63
CA PRO A 226 -22.52 2.07 -6.73
C PRO A 226 -21.13 2.68 -6.59
N LEU A 227 -20.77 3.07 -5.38
CA LEU A 227 -19.43 3.56 -5.04
C LEU A 227 -18.41 2.41 -5.00
N THR A 228 -18.93 1.19 -4.81
CA THR A 228 -18.16 -0.06 -4.83
C THR A 228 -17.57 -0.39 -6.19
N ASP A 229 -18.12 0.10 -7.30
CA ASP A 229 -17.50 -0.13 -8.62
C ASP A 229 -16.23 0.73 -8.82
N ALA A 230 -16.17 1.90 -8.20
CA ALA A 230 -14.91 2.64 -8.09
C ALA A 230 -13.89 1.92 -7.20
N SER A 231 -14.35 1.19 -6.18
CA SER A 231 -13.50 0.35 -5.34
C SER A 231 -13.26 -1.04 -5.93
N ARG A 232 -14.13 -1.56 -6.80
CA ARG A 232 -13.89 -2.84 -7.52
C ARG A 232 -12.83 -2.72 -8.61
N ALA A 233 -12.68 -1.60 -9.28
CA ALA A 233 -11.50 -1.32 -10.12
C ALA A 233 -10.21 -1.30 -9.27
N HIS A 234 -10.31 -1.03 -7.96
CA HIS A 234 -9.28 -1.20 -6.95
C HIS A 234 -9.42 -2.51 -6.15
N SER A 235 -10.35 -3.40 -6.47
CA SER A 235 -10.61 -4.67 -5.77
C SER A 235 -9.48 -5.70 -5.94
N SER A 236 -8.53 -5.44 -6.84
CA SER A 236 -7.21 -6.06 -6.74
C SER A 236 -6.52 -5.77 -5.39
N GLY A 237 -7.00 -4.79 -4.63
CA GLY A 237 -6.58 -4.47 -3.27
C GLY A 237 -7.27 -5.27 -2.16
N PHE A 238 -8.44 -5.87 -2.41
CA PHE A 238 -9.18 -6.58 -1.34
C PHE A 238 -8.40 -7.77 -0.77
N ALA A 239 -7.70 -8.50 -1.64
CA ALA A 239 -6.84 -9.61 -1.23
C ALA A 239 -5.63 -9.17 -0.37
N THR A 240 -5.16 -7.92 -0.53
CA THR A 240 -4.03 -7.40 0.24
C THR A 240 -4.42 -6.81 1.59
N ASN A 241 -5.72 -6.55 1.82
CA ASN A 241 -6.22 -5.94 3.06
C ASN A 241 -6.56 -6.95 4.15
N LEU A 242 -6.46 -8.26 3.86
CA LEU A 242 -6.71 -9.31 4.85
C LEU A 242 -5.58 -9.37 5.89
N PRO A 243 -5.91 -9.53 7.19
CA PRO A 243 -4.90 -9.78 8.22
C PRO A 243 -4.18 -11.10 7.97
N LEU A 244 -2.91 -11.19 8.39
CA LEU A 244 -2.07 -12.40 8.21
C LEU A 244 -2.77 -13.68 8.73
N ARG A 245 -3.57 -13.55 9.78
CA ARG A 245 -4.29 -14.66 10.37
C ARG A 245 -5.31 -15.30 9.42
N ASN A 246 -5.97 -14.51 8.59
CA ASN A 246 -7.06 -14.96 7.69
C ASN A 246 -6.55 -15.30 6.28
N LEU A 247 -5.29 -15.03 5.99
CA LEU A 247 -4.70 -15.29 4.67
C LEU A 247 -4.66 -16.78 4.30
N PRO A 248 -4.32 -17.72 5.22
CA PRO A 248 -4.33 -19.15 4.88
C PRO A 248 -5.69 -19.65 4.39
N ASP A 249 -6.77 -19.24 5.08
CA ASP A 249 -8.14 -19.62 4.72
C ASP A 249 -8.55 -19.01 3.37
N ALA A 250 -8.17 -17.76 3.12
CA ALA A 250 -8.43 -17.09 1.83
C ALA A 250 -7.64 -17.73 0.68
N ILE A 251 -6.41 -18.18 0.91
CA ILE A 251 -5.59 -18.89 -0.08
C ILE A 251 -6.23 -20.24 -0.39
N ALA A 252 -6.65 -21.01 0.64
CA ALA A 252 -7.31 -22.29 0.44
C ALA A 252 -8.65 -22.15 -0.31
N ALA A 253 -9.45 -21.15 0.04
CA ALA A 253 -10.71 -20.87 -0.69
C ALA A 253 -10.46 -20.51 -2.16
N MET A 254 -9.43 -19.72 -2.46
CA MET A 254 -9.08 -19.37 -3.82
C MET A 254 -8.58 -20.58 -4.62
N GLN A 255 -7.80 -21.46 -3.99
CA GLN A 255 -7.32 -22.69 -4.61
C GLN A 255 -8.49 -23.60 -4.96
N LEU A 256 -9.49 -23.74 -4.09
CA LEU A 256 -10.70 -24.49 -4.36
C LEU A 256 -11.50 -23.92 -5.54
N GLN A 257 -11.57 -22.57 -5.66
CA GLN A 257 -12.23 -21.94 -6.81
C GLN A 257 -11.51 -22.22 -8.11
N ILE A 258 -10.17 -22.25 -8.11
CA ILE A 258 -9.37 -22.60 -9.30
C ILE A 258 -9.62 -24.06 -9.69
N GLU A 259 -9.61 -24.99 -8.74
CA GLU A 259 -9.90 -26.39 -8.98
C GLU A 259 -11.31 -26.60 -9.53
N GLN A 260 -12.31 -25.92 -8.98
CA GLN A 260 -13.70 -25.97 -9.48
C GLN A 260 -13.80 -25.45 -10.94
N GLN A 261 -13.11 -24.34 -11.24
CA GLN A 261 -13.06 -23.79 -12.59
C GLN A 261 -12.37 -24.76 -13.58
N GLU A 262 -11.28 -25.38 -13.16
CA GLU A 262 -10.57 -26.38 -13.99
C GLU A 262 -11.43 -27.63 -14.23
N GLN A 263 -12.14 -28.11 -13.22
CA GLN A 263 -13.08 -29.24 -13.36
C GLN A 263 -14.25 -28.90 -14.30
N MET A 264 -14.79 -27.69 -14.18
CA MET A 264 -15.85 -27.22 -15.05
C MET A 264 -15.38 -27.12 -16.52
N MET A 265 -14.21 -26.51 -16.74
CA MET A 265 -13.61 -26.44 -18.09
C MET A 265 -13.30 -27.82 -18.65
N GLY A 266 -12.78 -28.74 -17.82
CA GLY A 266 -12.52 -30.12 -18.20
C GLY A 266 -13.79 -30.87 -18.60
N ALA A 267 -14.89 -30.70 -17.85
CA ALA A 267 -16.18 -31.31 -18.15
C ALA A 267 -16.79 -30.75 -19.44
N LEU A 268 -16.72 -29.43 -19.65
CA LEU A 268 -17.16 -28.80 -20.91
C LEU A 268 -16.35 -29.31 -22.10
N ALA A 269 -15.02 -29.34 -22.01
CA ALA A 269 -14.18 -29.85 -23.08
C ALA A 269 -14.48 -31.32 -23.41
N ALA A 270 -14.69 -32.16 -22.39
CA ALA A 270 -15.04 -33.57 -22.60
C ALA A 270 -16.41 -33.71 -23.28
N TYR A 271 -17.38 -32.89 -22.93
CA TYR A 271 -18.71 -32.86 -23.54
C TYR A 271 -18.65 -32.46 -25.02
N GLU A 272 -17.99 -31.34 -25.35
CA GLU A 272 -17.85 -30.85 -26.73
C GLU A 272 -17.08 -31.84 -27.61
N MET A 273 -16.00 -32.47 -27.08
CA MET A 273 -15.29 -33.53 -27.76
C MET A 273 -16.18 -34.74 -28.02
N ALA A 274 -17.05 -35.13 -27.09
CA ALA A 274 -17.99 -36.23 -27.25
C ALA A 274 -19.08 -35.93 -28.27
N CYS A 275 -19.51 -34.66 -28.39
CA CYS A 275 -20.47 -34.20 -29.40
C CYS A 275 -19.84 -34.04 -30.80
N GLY A 276 -18.49 -34.00 -30.89
CA GLY A 276 -17.77 -33.76 -32.13
C GLY A 276 -17.71 -32.29 -32.56
N ASP A 277 -18.08 -31.39 -31.67
CA ASP A 277 -18.14 -29.92 -31.92
C ASP A 277 -16.84 -29.26 -31.40
N PHE A 278 -15.79 -29.32 -32.21
CA PHE A 278 -14.49 -28.74 -31.85
C PHE A 278 -14.42 -27.22 -32.04
N ASP A 279 -15.37 -26.60 -32.77
CA ASP A 279 -15.40 -25.17 -33.03
C ASP A 279 -15.76 -24.40 -31.75
N GLU A 280 -16.55 -25.02 -30.85
CA GLU A 280 -16.92 -24.44 -29.55
C GLU A 280 -15.70 -24.26 -28.62
N LEU A 281 -14.68 -25.13 -28.72
CA LEU A 281 -13.43 -25.00 -27.94
C LEU A 281 -12.56 -23.81 -28.36
N THR A 282 -12.86 -23.18 -29.49
CA THR A 282 -12.21 -21.94 -29.96
C THR A 282 -13.14 -20.73 -29.89
N SER A 283 -14.35 -20.92 -29.36
CA SER A 283 -15.37 -19.88 -29.25
C SER A 283 -14.99 -18.76 -28.28
N ASP A 284 -15.69 -17.63 -28.42
CA ASP A 284 -15.55 -16.51 -27.47
C ASP A 284 -15.93 -16.90 -26.03
N GLN A 285 -16.81 -17.89 -25.86
CA GLN A 285 -17.18 -18.41 -24.54
C GLN A 285 -16.02 -19.18 -23.90
N TRP A 286 -15.32 -20.02 -24.65
CA TRP A 286 -14.13 -20.72 -24.16
C TRP A 286 -13.02 -19.75 -23.77
N ASN A 287 -12.75 -18.76 -24.62
CA ASN A 287 -11.79 -17.70 -24.34
C ASN A 287 -12.15 -16.90 -23.06
N ALA A 288 -13.45 -16.68 -22.80
CA ALA A 288 -13.91 -16.04 -21.58
C ALA A 288 -13.64 -16.88 -20.32
N HIS A 289 -13.83 -18.21 -20.40
CA HIS A 289 -13.52 -19.12 -19.29
C HIS A 289 -11.98 -19.17 -19.03
N GLU A 290 -11.18 -19.19 -20.07
CA GLU A 290 -9.73 -19.16 -19.96
C GLU A 290 -9.24 -17.83 -19.35
N ALA A 291 -9.76 -16.70 -19.82
CA ALA A 291 -9.45 -15.39 -19.26
C ALA A 291 -9.84 -15.29 -17.77
N TYR A 292 -11.00 -15.86 -17.40
CA TYR A 292 -11.42 -15.91 -16.00
C TYR A 292 -10.49 -16.78 -15.14
N LYS A 293 -10.05 -17.94 -15.65
CA LYS A 293 -9.06 -18.79 -14.98
C LYS A 293 -7.74 -18.05 -14.77
N LEU A 294 -7.23 -17.33 -15.78
CA LEU A 294 -6.01 -16.53 -15.66
C LEU A 294 -6.17 -15.41 -14.63
N GLU A 295 -7.35 -14.80 -14.54
CA GLU A 295 -7.62 -13.80 -13.51
C GLU A 295 -7.61 -14.42 -12.10
N LEU A 296 -8.23 -15.59 -11.91
CA LEU A 296 -8.20 -16.33 -10.64
C LEU A 296 -6.75 -16.68 -10.23
N LEU A 297 -5.94 -17.18 -11.17
CA LEU A 297 -4.54 -17.48 -10.93
C LEU A 297 -3.74 -16.23 -10.52
N SER A 298 -3.96 -15.10 -11.20
CA SER A 298 -3.30 -13.85 -10.85
C SER A 298 -3.68 -13.37 -9.43
N ARG A 299 -4.94 -13.54 -9.05
CA ARG A 299 -5.43 -13.23 -7.68
C ARG A 299 -4.80 -14.18 -6.65
N TYR A 300 -4.69 -15.46 -6.95
CA TYR A 300 -4.05 -16.47 -6.11
C TYR A 300 -2.57 -16.14 -5.86
N TYR A 301 -1.78 -15.86 -6.90
CA TYR A 301 -0.36 -15.50 -6.75
C TYR A 301 -0.19 -14.19 -5.97
N ARG A 302 -1.09 -13.22 -6.15
CA ARG A 302 -1.10 -12.00 -5.34
C ARG A 302 -1.30 -12.30 -3.86
N LEU A 303 -2.29 -13.15 -3.51
CA LEU A 303 -2.53 -13.59 -2.12
C LEU A 303 -1.32 -14.30 -1.54
N LEU A 304 -0.73 -15.22 -2.30
CA LEU A 304 0.44 -15.99 -1.88
C LEU A 304 1.67 -15.11 -1.64
N SER A 305 1.80 -13.98 -2.34
CA SER A 305 2.89 -13.02 -2.17
C SER A 305 2.76 -12.14 -0.92
N VAL A 306 1.54 -11.93 -0.40
CA VAL A 306 1.26 -10.98 0.70
C VAL A 306 2.03 -11.29 1.97
N PRO A 307 1.98 -12.53 2.54
CA PRO A 307 2.68 -12.82 3.78
C PRO A 307 4.20 -12.65 3.62
N GLN A 308 4.77 -13.13 2.51
CA GLN A 308 6.21 -13.01 2.25
C GLN A 308 6.65 -11.55 2.18
N ARG A 309 5.86 -10.70 1.54
CA ARG A 309 6.13 -9.26 1.43
C ARG A 309 6.07 -8.54 2.78
N ARG A 310 5.10 -8.88 3.65
CA ARG A 310 4.98 -8.29 4.99
C ARG A 310 6.16 -8.68 5.87
N TRP A 311 6.57 -9.95 5.83
CA TRP A 311 7.74 -10.43 6.55
C TRP A 311 9.03 -9.83 6.01
N ALA A 312 9.28 -9.89 4.71
CA ALA A 312 10.47 -9.32 4.08
C ALA A 312 10.60 -7.82 4.36
N GLY A 313 9.50 -7.05 4.26
CA GLY A 313 9.48 -5.63 4.59
C GLY A 313 9.80 -5.33 6.06
N GLY A 314 9.34 -6.18 7.00
CA GLY A 314 9.67 -6.02 8.42
C GLY A 314 11.15 -6.31 8.72
N PHE A 315 11.70 -7.37 8.13
CA PHE A 315 13.12 -7.71 8.30
C PHE A 315 14.10 -6.76 7.61
N ALA A 316 13.61 -5.83 6.78
CA ALA A 316 14.42 -4.75 6.23
C ALA A 316 15.15 -3.94 7.32
N CYS A 317 14.52 -3.74 8.50
CA CYS A 317 15.15 -3.06 9.64
C CYS A 317 16.47 -3.70 10.05
N LEU A 318 16.46 -5.02 10.23
CA LEU A 318 17.67 -5.77 10.58
C LEU A 318 18.72 -5.69 9.48
N CYS A 319 18.32 -5.85 8.21
CA CYS A 319 19.24 -5.79 7.07
C CYS A 319 19.90 -4.40 6.94
N PHE A 320 19.14 -3.34 7.17
CA PHE A 320 19.65 -1.97 7.11
C PHE A 320 20.67 -1.69 8.21
N VAL A 321 20.43 -2.17 9.43
CA VAL A 321 21.40 -2.05 10.53
C VAL A 321 22.63 -2.89 10.28
N LEU A 322 22.46 -4.10 9.73
CA LEU A 322 23.57 -5.01 9.42
C LEU A 322 24.54 -4.41 8.38
N VAL A 323 24.04 -3.59 7.46
CA VAL A 323 24.87 -2.84 6.50
C VAL A 323 25.31 -1.51 7.07
N GLY A 324 24.40 -0.74 7.65
CA GLY A 324 24.63 0.65 8.05
C GLY A 324 25.62 0.79 9.18
N ALA A 325 25.54 -0.04 10.23
CA ALA A 325 26.43 0.06 11.37
C ALA A 325 27.89 -0.27 11.02
N PRO A 326 28.24 -1.38 10.34
CA PRO A 326 29.62 -1.63 9.92
C PRO A 326 30.14 -0.60 8.91
N MET A 327 29.29 -0.15 7.99
CA MET A 327 29.68 0.83 6.98
C MET A 327 30.00 2.19 7.62
N ALA A 328 29.19 2.64 8.61
CA ALA A 328 29.45 3.85 9.36
C ALA A 328 30.78 3.77 10.12
N ILE A 329 31.15 2.60 10.65
CA ILE A 329 32.46 2.36 11.27
C ILE A 329 33.58 2.49 10.25
N CYS A 330 33.42 1.97 9.04
CA CYS A 330 34.43 2.05 7.97
C CYS A 330 34.64 3.49 7.46
N LEU A 331 33.60 4.34 7.52
CA LEU A 331 33.59 5.73 7.03
C LEU A 331 34.09 6.74 8.08
N ARG A 332 35.07 6.36 8.87
CA ARG A 332 35.62 7.00 10.07
C ARG A 332 35.74 8.53 10.05
N ASN A 333 36.09 9.14 8.92
CA ASN A 333 36.42 10.58 8.82
C ASN A 333 35.37 11.40 8.06
N ARG A 334 34.14 10.91 7.96
CA ARG A 334 33.06 11.58 7.25
C ARG A 334 32.04 12.13 8.23
N ASP A 335 31.41 13.26 7.85
CA ASP A 335 30.26 13.81 8.56
C ASP A 335 29.12 12.78 8.63
N PHE A 336 28.33 12.85 9.69
CA PHE A 336 27.22 11.90 9.90
C PHE A 336 26.24 11.88 8.71
N LEU A 337 25.97 13.05 8.11
CA LEU A 337 25.08 13.17 6.97
C LEU A 337 25.63 12.46 5.73
N THR A 338 26.90 12.67 5.43
CA THR A 338 27.61 11.98 4.35
C THR A 338 27.63 10.47 4.58
N SER A 339 27.89 10.03 5.82
CA SER A 339 27.87 8.61 6.19
C SER A 339 26.48 8.00 6.01
N PHE A 340 25.43 8.72 6.42
CA PHE A 340 24.05 8.28 6.22
C PHE A 340 23.72 8.12 4.72
N PHE A 341 23.98 9.14 3.91
CA PHE A 341 23.70 9.08 2.46
C PHE A 341 24.49 7.96 1.77
N LEU A 342 25.75 7.75 2.12
CA LEU A 342 26.54 6.66 1.56
C LEU A 342 26.00 5.27 1.94
N CYS A 343 25.41 5.12 3.13
CA CYS A 343 24.75 3.89 3.55
C CYS A 343 23.36 3.74 2.91
N PHE A 344 22.63 4.85 2.78
CA PHE A 344 21.26 4.84 2.29
C PHE A 344 21.16 4.69 0.77
N LEU A 345 22.08 5.31 0.01
CA LEU A 345 22.06 5.31 -1.46
C LEU A 345 22.08 3.89 -2.06
N PRO A 346 22.96 2.97 -1.65
CA PRO A 346 22.93 1.60 -2.15
C PRO A 346 21.64 0.86 -1.79
N ILE A 347 21.08 1.13 -0.62
CA ILE A 347 19.79 0.55 -0.21
C ILE A 347 18.70 1.06 -1.17
N LEU A 348 18.68 2.36 -1.45
CA LEU A 348 17.69 2.95 -2.35
C LEU A 348 17.80 2.41 -3.78
N ILE A 349 19.03 2.33 -4.32
CA ILE A 349 19.26 1.97 -5.72
C ILE A 349 19.16 0.45 -5.95
N VAL A 350 19.51 -0.37 -4.99
CA VAL A 350 19.61 -1.83 -5.17
C VAL A 350 18.49 -2.56 -4.45
N TYR A 351 18.29 -2.31 -3.17
CA TYR A 351 17.31 -3.05 -2.36
C TYR A 351 15.88 -2.79 -2.83
N TYR A 352 15.46 -1.51 -2.98
CA TYR A 352 14.09 -1.20 -3.36
C TYR A 352 13.72 -1.68 -4.77
N PRO A 353 14.51 -1.45 -5.82
CA PRO A 353 14.21 -2.01 -7.14
C PRO A 353 14.16 -3.54 -7.15
N LEU A 354 15.07 -4.20 -6.45
CA LEU A 354 15.10 -5.66 -6.39
C LEU A 354 13.88 -6.22 -5.64
N MET A 355 13.46 -5.56 -4.55
CA MET A 355 12.26 -5.93 -3.80
C MET A 355 10.99 -5.72 -4.63
N ILE A 356 10.88 -4.58 -5.33
CA ILE A 356 9.73 -4.26 -6.19
C ILE A 356 9.64 -5.24 -7.36
N PHE A 357 10.76 -5.47 -8.04
CA PHE A 357 10.86 -6.43 -9.15
C PHE A 357 10.50 -7.85 -8.70
N GLY A 358 11.08 -8.32 -7.59
CA GLY A 358 10.77 -9.64 -7.04
C GLY A 358 9.29 -9.78 -6.67
N ALA A 359 8.71 -8.76 -6.02
CA ALA A 359 7.30 -8.76 -5.68
C ALA A 359 6.38 -8.74 -6.89
N ASP A 360 6.75 -8.03 -7.97
CA ASP A 360 5.98 -7.97 -9.21
C ASP A 360 6.01 -9.28 -9.98
N GLN A 361 7.18 -9.88 -10.13
CA GLN A 361 7.34 -11.19 -10.80
C GLN A 361 6.60 -12.32 -10.04
N VAL A 362 6.60 -12.28 -8.72
CA VAL A 362 5.84 -13.24 -7.90
C VAL A 362 4.33 -13.04 -8.04
N LYS A 363 3.85 -11.81 -8.11
CA LYS A 363 2.42 -11.52 -8.35
C LYS A 363 1.92 -12.03 -9.71
N ASN A 364 2.80 -12.04 -10.70
CA ASN A 364 2.51 -12.52 -12.05
C ASN A 364 2.70 -14.05 -12.18
N GLY A 365 3.12 -14.73 -11.10
CA GLY A 365 3.35 -16.18 -11.11
C GLY A 365 4.63 -16.63 -11.79
N ASN A 366 5.48 -15.69 -12.23
CA ASN A 366 6.71 -16.01 -13.00
C ASN A 366 7.84 -16.55 -12.13
N LEU A 367 7.87 -16.17 -10.82
CA LEU A 367 8.91 -16.57 -9.89
C LEU A 367 8.30 -17.11 -8.58
N PRO A 368 8.97 -18.05 -7.90
CA PRO A 368 8.54 -18.54 -6.60
C PRO A 368 8.57 -17.42 -5.55
N THR A 369 7.70 -17.53 -4.55
CA THR A 369 7.46 -16.50 -3.52
C THR A 369 8.70 -16.09 -2.72
N ILE A 370 9.72 -16.95 -2.67
CA ILE A 370 11.00 -16.67 -1.99
C ILE A 370 11.78 -15.51 -2.61
N PHE A 371 11.55 -15.19 -3.90
CA PHE A 371 12.20 -14.08 -4.58
C PHE A 371 11.85 -12.70 -4.00
N VAL A 372 10.77 -12.60 -3.23
CA VAL A 372 10.47 -11.39 -2.46
C VAL A 372 11.58 -11.06 -1.45
N TRP A 373 12.32 -12.08 -0.97
CA TRP A 373 13.44 -11.94 -0.03
C TRP A 373 14.77 -11.62 -0.70
N ALA A 374 14.85 -11.58 -2.04
CA ALA A 374 16.10 -11.39 -2.76
C ALA A 374 16.85 -10.13 -2.34
N GLY A 375 16.13 -9.01 -2.12
CA GLY A 375 16.72 -7.77 -1.60
C GLY A 375 17.30 -7.92 -0.19
N ASN A 376 16.58 -8.60 0.69
CA ASN A 376 17.06 -8.86 2.06
C ASN A 376 18.28 -9.78 2.07
N LEU A 377 18.26 -10.86 1.29
CA LEU A 377 19.39 -11.80 1.18
C LEU A 377 20.64 -11.09 0.68
N MET A 378 20.50 -10.25 -0.34
CA MET A 378 21.61 -9.46 -0.86
C MET A 378 22.21 -8.54 0.19
N LEU A 379 21.38 -7.81 0.94
CA LEU A 379 21.85 -6.94 2.03
C LEU A 379 22.46 -7.73 3.17
N MET A 380 21.93 -8.90 3.51
CA MET A 380 22.51 -9.78 4.55
C MET A 380 23.91 -10.25 4.16
N VAL A 381 24.10 -10.70 2.93
CA VAL A 381 25.42 -11.12 2.41
C VAL A 381 26.40 -9.95 2.43
N TRP A 382 25.97 -8.80 1.93
CA TRP A 382 26.79 -7.59 1.92
C TRP A 382 27.12 -7.10 3.33
N GLY A 383 26.14 -7.04 4.22
CA GLY A 383 26.33 -6.68 5.63
C GLY A 383 27.25 -7.64 6.37
N ALA A 384 27.11 -8.95 6.15
CA ALA A 384 28.03 -9.94 6.71
C ALA A 384 29.48 -9.78 6.21
N TRP A 385 29.65 -9.43 4.93
CA TRP A 385 30.98 -9.12 4.38
C TRP A 385 31.58 -7.85 5.03
N LEU A 386 30.80 -6.78 5.15
CA LEU A 386 31.22 -5.54 5.85
C LEU A 386 31.57 -5.81 7.32
N LEU A 387 30.76 -6.60 8.00
CA LEU A 387 31.00 -6.98 9.39
C LEU A 387 32.29 -7.73 9.55
N ARG A 388 32.60 -8.71 8.68
CA ARG A 388 33.88 -9.41 8.64
C ARG A 388 35.05 -8.46 8.44
N ARG A 389 34.91 -7.45 7.60
CA ARG A 389 35.91 -6.42 7.35
C ARG A 389 36.18 -5.58 8.60
N VAL A 390 35.12 -5.14 9.30
CA VAL A 390 35.25 -4.37 10.56
C VAL A 390 35.91 -5.17 11.67
N ILE A 391 35.71 -6.48 11.73
CA ILE A 391 36.34 -7.34 12.73
C ILE A 391 37.84 -7.55 12.44
N ARG A 392 38.22 -7.71 11.15
CA ARG A 392 39.61 -8.01 10.76
C ARG A 392 40.54 -6.80 10.79
N TYR A 393 40.04 -5.64 10.47
CA TYR A 393 40.79 -4.35 10.40
C TYR A 393 40.30 -3.37 11.47
#